data_775fddd8a5dec5f2e2c51e4fd1d30397
#
_entry.id   775fddd8a5dec5f2e2c51e4fd1d30397
#
_cell.length_a   1.000
_cell.length_b   1.000
_cell.length_c   1.000
_cell.angle_alpha   90.00
_cell.angle_beta   90.00
_cell.angle_gamma   90.00
#
_symmetry.space_group_name_H-M   'P 1'
#
loop_
_entity.id
_entity.type
_entity.pdbx_description
1 polymer ?
#
loop_
_entity_poly.entity_id
_entity_poly.type
_entity_poly.pdbx_seq_one_letter_code
_entity_poly.pdbx_strand_id
1 'polypeptide(L)'
;LESGSYYAVETEAGKGFQLDNTPIYFAVEDGKTTTKTVTNKAISGILIHKVDSTTGEGIYGVSFLLYDSGNNPIAQETSDDRGYVRFENLTAGRYYLRELENEGYIPDTQKKTVYVRSGETTEVEWKNTPITGQIQIVKTSADYNSMNGWPAGTPIPNTVFEVYNARTNRLVDTIKTDKNGLAVSKPLPLARYKIVESKAAEFYGLDKTPIEVEIEHAGQIVKAAMTNKSLYTNVSIKKTGYVEVMPGQLVRYNFADIANNSTTALESFYWRD
;
A
#
# COMPACT_ATOMS: atom_id res chain seq x y z
N LEU A 1 -26.78 49.50 -6.53
CA LEU A 1 -27.38 49.39 -5.20
C LEU A 1 -28.20 50.65 -4.92
N GLU A 2 -29.34 50.47 -4.26
CA GLU A 2 -30.14 51.60 -3.76
C GLU A 2 -29.46 52.25 -2.56
N SER A 3 -29.82 53.49 -2.23
CA SER A 3 -29.31 54.16 -1.01
C SER A 3 -29.69 53.35 0.23
N GLY A 4 -28.70 53.04 1.07
CA GLY A 4 -28.89 52.18 2.25
C GLY A 4 -27.62 51.75 2.94
N SER A 5 -27.79 51.00 4.02
CA SER A 5 -26.68 50.36 4.74
C SER A 5 -26.51 48.91 4.30
N TYR A 6 -25.28 48.54 3.96
CA TYR A 6 -24.90 47.23 3.46
C TYR A 6 -23.72 46.64 4.24
N TYR A 7 -23.49 45.39 4.09
CA TYR A 7 -22.24 44.77 4.49
C TYR A 7 -21.76 43.81 3.40
N ALA A 8 -20.46 43.66 3.33
CA ALA A 8 -19.79 42.64 2.50
C ALA A 8 -19.05 41.64 3.39
N VAL A 9 -19.00 40.40 2.97
CA VAL A 9 -18.24 39.36 3.63
C VAL A 9 -17.36 38.69 2.58
N GLU A 10 -16.10 38.48 2.90
CA GLU A 10 -15.20 37.70 2.04
C GLU A 10 -15.63 36.23 2.11
N THR A 11 -15.87 35.61 0.97
CA THR A 11 -16.27 34.19 0.86
C THR A 11 -15.13 33.28 0.41
N GLU A 12 -14.07 33.86 -0.18
CA GLU A 12 -12.86 33.16 -0.63
C GLU A 12 -11.68 34.13 -0.57
N ALA A 13 -10.59 33.71 0.06
CA ALA A 13 -9.35 34.48 0.08
C ALA A 13 -8.49 34.17 -1.15
N GLY A 14 -7.70 35.15 -1.58
CA GLY A 14 -6.67 34.95 -2.59
C GLY A 14 -5.63 33.90 -2.13
N LYS A 15 -5.02 33.17 -3.07
CA LYS A 15 -3.98 32.17 -2.77
C LYS A 15 -2.86 32.79 -1.92
N GLY A 16 -2.55 32.15 -0.78
CA GLY A 16 -1.52 32.60 0.15
C GLY A 16 -2.01 33.65 1.16
N PHE A 17 -3.33 33.86 1.29
CA PHE A 17 -3.92 34.78 2.26
C PHE A 17 -4.98 34.06 3.12
N GLN A 18 -5.10 34.50 4.36
CA GLN A 18 -6.10 34.01 5.29
C GLN A 18 -7.47 34.61 4.96
N LEU A 19 -8.50 33.78 4.92
CA LEU A 19 -9.88 34.26 4.79
C LEU A 19 -10.27 35.07 6.02
N ASP A 20 -10.72 36.30 5.78
CA ASP A 20 -11.33 37.15 6.81
C ASP A 20 -12.81 37.35 6.50
N ASN A 21 -13.64 36.55 7.14
CA ASN A 21 -15.10 36.63 6.98
C ASN A 21 -15.76 37.66 7.90
N THR A 22 -15.00 38.58 8.48
CA THR A 22 -15.55 39.67 9.30
C THR A 22 -16.41 40.59 8.42
N PRO A 23 -17.69 40.84 8.73
CA PRO A 23 -18.53 41.72 7.94
C PRO A 23 -18.01 43.16 7.91
N ILE A 24 -17.91 43.72 6.70
CA ILE A 24 -17.47 45.09 6.45
C ILE A 24 -18.70 45.93 6.15
N TYR A 25 -19.06 46.79 7.07
CA TYR A 25 -20.25 47.66 6.96
C TYR A 25 -19.93 48.94 6.18
N PHE A 26 -20.86 49.35 5.30
CA PHE A 26 -20.77 50.59 4.55
C PHE A 26 -22.17 51.11 4.16
N ALA A 27 -22.24 52.42 3.91
CA ALA A 27 -23.45 53.08 3.39
C ALA A 27 -23.27 53.37 1.91
N VAL A 28 -24.33 53.24 1.13
CA VAL A 28 -24.44 53.63 -0.26
C VAL A 28 -25.37 54.83 -0.33
N GLU A 29 -24.96 55.88 -1.01
CA GLU A 29 -25.75 57.08 -1.28
C GLU A 29 -26.01 57.22 -2.79
N ASP A 30 -27.16 57.77 -3.14
CA ASP A 30 -27.58 57.86 -4.53
C ASP A 30 -26.61 58.71 -5.39
N GLY A 31 -26.22 58.19 -6.55
CA GLY A 31 -25.27 58.83 -7.46
C GLY A 31 -23.82 58.89 -6.95
N LYS A 32 -23.49 58.25 -5.84
CA LYS A 32 -22.12 58.19 -5.31
C LYS A 32 -21.51 56.78 -5.36
N THR A 33 -20.19 56.74 -5.46
CA THR A 33 -19.43 55.51 -5.32
C THR A 33 -18.83 55.40 -3.93
N THR A 34 -19.13 54.31 -3.21
CA THR A 34 -18.49 54.02 -1.93
C THR A 34 -17.35 53.03 -2.15
N THR A 35 -16.14 53.38 -1.70
CA THR A 35 -14.94 52.53 -1.78
C THR A 35 -14.56 52.05 -0.38
N LYS A 36 -14.30 50.75 -0.23
CA LYS A 36 -13.73 50.18 0.99
C LYS A 36 -12.46 49.41 0.62
N THR A 37 -11.39 49.66 1.36
CA THR A 37 -10.15 48.90 1.26
C THR A 37 -10.18 47.77 2.25
N VAL A 38 -9.90 46.56 1.79
CA VAL A 38 -9.80 45.36 2.59
C VAL A 38 -8.41 44.77 2.45
N THR A 39 -7.84 44.26 3.52
CA THR A 39 -6.53 43.63 3.55
C THR A 39 -6.61 42.26 4.14
N ASN A 40 -6.05 41.29 3.47
CA ASN A 40 -5.93 39.93 4.00
C ASN A 40 -4.55 39.70 4.59
N LYS A 41 -4.51 38.91 5.66
CA LYS A 41 -3.24 38.50 6.26
C LYS A 41 -2.59 37.41 5.40
N ALA A 42 -1.34 37.62 5.02
CA ALA A 42 -0.60 36.61 4.29
C ALA A 42 -0.37 35.36 5.16
N ILE A 43 -0.65 34.19 4.61
CA ILE A 43 -0.32 32.91 5.22
C ILE A 43 1.12 32.59 4.82
N SER A 44 1.99 32.53 5.82
CA SER A 44 3.35 32.04 5.65
C SER A 44 3.48 30.74 6.41
N GLY A 45 4.28 29.82 5.92
CA GLY A 45 4.39 28.52 6.57
C GLY A 45 5.63 27.73 6.16
N ILE A 46 5.73 26.54 6.71
CA ILE A 46 6.72 25.53 6.36
C ILE A 46 5.97 24.26 5.99
N LEU A 47 6.30 23.69 4.85
CA LEU A 47 5.84 22.38 4.40
C LEU A 47 7.04 21.43 4.39
N ILE A 48 7.04 20.43 5.25
CA ILE A 48 8.05 19.38 5.23
C ILE A 48 7.49 18.20 4.44
N HIS A 49 8.27 17.67 3.50
CA HIS A 49 8.02 16.37 2.89
C HIS A 49 9.00 15.36 3.47
N LYS A 50 8.51 14.55 4.40
CA LYS A 50 9.26 13.50 5.07
C LYS A 50 9.25 12.25 4.23
N VAL A 51 10.41 11.78 3.77
CA VAL A 51 10.52 10.68 2.82
C VAL A 51 11.55 9.63 3.24
N ASP A 52 11.30 8.40 2.81
CA ASP A 52 12.24 7.28 2.84
C ASP A 52 13.38 7.54 1.83
N SER A 53 14.62 7.50 2.30
CA SER A 53 15.80 7.80 1.46
C SER A 53 16.04 6.77 0.35
N THR A 54 15.45 5.56 0.46
CA THR A 54 15.61 4.46 -0.49
C THR A 54 14.53 4.47 -1.56
N THR A 55 13.28 4.72 -1.16
CA THR A 55 12.11 4.62 -2.05
C THR A 55 11.61 5.98 -2.51
N GLY A 56 11.91 7.06 -1.79
CA GLY A 56 11.34 8.39 -2.01
C GLY A 56 9.89 8.52 -1.55
N GLU A 57 9.33 7.49 -0.92
CA GLU A 57 7.97 7.49 -0.42
C GLU A 57 7.82 8.28 0.87
N GLY A 58 6.63 8.87 1.07
CA GLY A 58 6.31 9.58 2.29
C GLY A 58 6.33 8.67 3.53
N ILE A 59 6.91 9.15 4.61
CA ILE A 59 6.92 8.44 5.90
C ILE A 59 5.83 9.03 6.78
N TYR A 60 4.90 8.18 7.20
CA TYR A 60 3.82 8.51 8.13
C TYR A 60 4.29 8.55 9.57
N GLY A 61 3.69 9.43 10.39
CA GLY A 61 3.80 9.38 11.85
C GLY A 61 5.09 9.94 12.43
N VAL A 62 5.91 10.63 11.62
CA VAL A 62 7.14 11.29 12.09
C VAL A 62 6.81 12.67 12.63
N SER A 63 7.17 12.93 13.89
CA SER A 63 6.92 14.21 14.56
C SER A 63 8.09 15.16 14.41
N PHE A 64 7.77 16.45 14.23
CA PHE A 64 8.72 17.55 14.16
C PHE A 64 8.39 18.62 15.19
N LEU A 65 9.44 19.13 15.85
CA LEU A 65 9.37 20.33 16.67
C LEU A 65 9.84 21.55 15.86
N LEU A 66 9.03 22.60 15.90
CA LEU A 66 9.37 23.92 15.37
C LEU A 66 9.83 24.82 16.52
N TYR A 67 10.92 25.52 16.32
CA TYR A 67 11.49 26.48 17.24
C TYR A 67 11.56 27.87 16.62
N ASP A 68 11.35 28.89 17.44
CA ASP A 68 11.56 30.29 17.04
C ASP A 68 13.06 30.64 16.89
N SER A 69 13.34 31.90 16.52
CA SER A 69 14.72 32.41 16.39
C SER A 69 15.50 32.45 17.72
N GLY A 70 14.78 32.46 18.85
CA GLY A 70 15.34 32.38 20.21
C GLY A 70 15.55 30.96 20.69
N ASN A 71 15.29 29.95 19.83
CA ASN A 71 15.41 28.52 20.13
C ASN A 71 14.38 28.00 21.16
N ASN A 72 13.22 28.67 21.28
CA ASN A 72 12.11 28.19 22.08
C ASN A 72 11.21 27.30 21.21
N PRO A 73 10.74 26.11 21.69
CA PRO A 73 9.77 25.30 20.96
C PRO A 73 8.42 26.01 20.91
N ILE A 74 7.84 26.15 19.73
CA ILE A 74 6.58 26.89 19.50
C ILE A 74 5.47 26.04 18.92
N ALA A 75 5.79 24.92 18.26
CA ALA A 75 4.81 24.00 17.71
C ALA A 75 5.39 22.60 17.52
N GLN A 76 4.52 21.59 17.49
CA GLN A 76 4.82 20.21 17.11
C GLN A 76 3.74 19.72 16.16
N GLU A 77 4.17 19.13 15.05
CA GLU A 77 3.30 18.54 14.04
C GLU A 77 3.85 17.18 13.62
N THR A 78 2.96 16.33 13.06
CA THR A 78 3.29 14.97 12.67
C THR A 78 2.95 14.73 11.21
N SER A 79 3.77 13.94 10.50
CA SER A 79 3.58 13.65 9.09
C SER A 79 2.33 12.81 8.84
N ASP A 80 1.59 13.20 7.80
CA ASP A 80 0.41 12.50 7.28
C ASP A 80 0.79 11.23 6.48
N ASP A 81 -0.22 10.55 5.91
CA ASP A 81 -0.04 9.33 5.10
C ASP A 81 0.84 9.51 3.85
N ARG A 82 1.05 10.74 3.42
CA ARG A 82 1.91 11.10 2.29
C ARG A 82 3.26 11.65 2.73
N GLY A 83 3.53 11.69 4.04
CA GLY A 83 4.75 12.22 4.62
C GLY A 83 4.80 13.74 4.75
N TYR A 84 3.67 14.45 4.62
CA TYR A 84 3.66 15.90 4.76
C TYR A 84 3.42 16.36 6.19
N VAL A 85 4.21 17.37 6.61
CA VAL A 85 4.06 18.11 7.87
C VAL A 85 3.89 19.58 7.55
N ARG A 86 2.91 20.26 8.17
CA ARG A 86 2.59 21.65 7.89
C ARG A 86 2.65 22.48 9.16
N PHE A 87 3.45 23.55 9.12
CA PHE A 87 3.40 24.63 10.10
C PHE A 87 2.88 25.88 9.40
N GLU A 88 1.71 26.32 9.81
CA GLU A 88 1.01 27.45 9.18
C GLU A 88 0.98 28.69 10.08
N ASN A 89 0.55 29.82 9.54
CA ASN A 89 0.41 31.11 10.27
C ASN A 89 1.71 31.61 10.93
N LEU A 90 2.84 31.30 10.32
CA LEU A 90 4.13 31.78 10.79
C LEU A 90 4.38 33.22 10.33
N THR A 91 5.06 34.00 11.15
CA THR A 91 5.60 35.30 10.71
C THR A 91 6.87 35.12 9.88
N ALA A 92 7.18 36.05 8.98
CA ALA A 92 8.44 36.02 8.28
C ALA A 92 9.62 36.05 9.28
N GLY A 93 10.59 35.17 9.10
CA GLY A 93 11.71 35.07 10.04
C GLY A 93 12.50 33.77 9.95
N ARG A 94 13.44 33.64 10.87
CA ARG A 94 14.27 32.44 10.98
C ARG A 94 13.66 31.48 12.01
N TYR A 95 13.55 30.21 11.66
CA TYR A 95 13.06 29.12 12.46
C TYR A 95 14.05 27.95 12.47
N TYR A 96 13.88 27.03 13.43
CA TYR A 96 14.61 25.78 13.44
C TYR A 96 13.62 24.62 13.51
N LEU A 97 13.91 23.56 12.76
CA LEU A 97 13.18 22.31 12.76
C LEU A 97 14.03 21.22 13.38
N ARG A 98 13.42 20.36 14.17
CA ARG A 98 14.03 19.14 14.71
C ARG A 98 13.07 17.98 14.56
N GLU A 99 13.55 16.90 13.98
CA GLU A 99 12.84 15.62 13.96
C GLU A 99 12.92 14.95 15.33
N LEU A 100 11.80 14.35 15.76
CA LEU A 100 11.77 13.43 16.90
C LEU A 100 12.01 12.00 16.44
N GLU A 101 12.43 11.13 17.37
CA GLU A 101 12.66 9.71 17.08
C GLU A 101 11.39 9.06 16.52
N ASN A 102 11.57 8.19 15.54
CA ASN A 102 10.51 7.40 14.90
C ASN A 102 10.98 5.94 14.78
N GLU A 103 10.14 5.01 15.18
CA GLU A 103 10.39 3.59 15.00
C GLU A 103 10.50 3.25 13.49
N GLY A 104 11.44 2.37 13.17
CA GLY A 104 11.64 1.88 11.82
C GLY A 104 12.59 2.69 10.94
N TYR A 105 13.06 3.83 11.42
CA TYR A 105 14.01 4.69 10.68
C TYR A 105 15.14 5.17 11.57
N ILE A 106 16.29 5.44 10.95
CA ILE A 106 17.40 6.16 11.58
C ILE A 106 17.04 7.65 11.53
N PRO A 107 16.77 8.32 12.67
CA PRO A 107 16.32 9.71 12.68
C PRO A 107 17.47 10.66 12.38
N ASP A 108 17.21 11.75 11.65
CA ASP A 108 18.10 12.92 11.57
C ASP A 108 17.67 13.93 12.62
N THR A 109 18.20 13.79 13.83
CA THR A 109 17.82 14.60 14.98
C THR A 109 18.51 15.97 15.02
N GLN A 110 19.32 16.31 14.01
CA GLN A 110 19.99 17.61 13.94
C GLN A 110 18.95 18.72 13.66
N LYS A 111 19.14 19.86 14.33
CA LYS A 111 18.32 21.03 14.03
C LYS A 111 18.71 21.63 12.68
N LYS A 112 17.71 21.83 11.80
CA LYS A 112 17.89 22.53 10.52
C LYS A 112 17.29 23.91 10.58
N THR A 113 18.03 24.88 10.06
CA THR A 113 17.56 26.27 9.95
C THR A 113 16.67 26.42 8.73
N VAL A 114 15.52 27.06 8.90
CA VAL A 114 14.58 27.39 7.84
C VAL A 114 14.21 28.86 7.91
N TYR A 115 14.13 29.51 6.75
CA TYR A 115 13.71 30.91 6.62
C TYR A 115 12.35 30.99 5.98
N VAL A 116 11.40 31.61 6.68
CA VAL A 116 10.04 31.86 6.21
C VAL A 116 9.94 33.26 5.68
N ARG A 117 9.41 33.43 4.46
CA ARG A 117 9.11 34.71 3.84
C ARG A 117 7.62 35.01 3.96
N SER A 118 7.28 36.30 4.00
CA SER A 118 5.89 36.73 4.10
C SER A 118 5.09 36.29 2.85
N GLY A 119 3.96 35.62 3.06
CA GLY A 119 3.08 35.14 2.00
C GLY A 119 3.57 33.89 1.27
N GLU A 120 4.67 33.27 1.73
CA GLU A 120 5.24 32.09 1.08
C GLU A 120 5.22 30.88 2.01
N THR A 121 5.05 29.68 1.43
CA THR A 121 5.31 28.42 2.11
C THR A 121 6.71 27.96 1.72
N THR A 122 7.58 27.79 2.72
CA THR A 122 8.93 27.23 2.52
C THR A 122 8.85 25.70 2.53
N GLU A 123 9.27 25.08 1.43
CA GLU A 123 9.28 23.62 1.30
C GLU A 123 10.62 23.04 1.76
N VAL A 124 10.58 21.95 2.51
CA VAL A 124 11.75 21.25 3.05
C VAL A 124 11.60 19.76 2.79
N GLU A 125 12.48 19.16 2.01
CA GLU A 125 12.59 17.70 1.94
C GLU A 125 13.45 17.17 3.09
N TRP A 126 12.94 16.15 3.81
CA TRP A 126 13.64 15.54 4.93
C TRP A 126 13.67 14.02 4.81
N LYS A 127 14.87 13.44 4.64
CA LYS A 127 15.08 12.02 4.37
C LYS A 127 15.52 11.25 5.60
N ASN A 128 14.93 10.07 5.83
CA ASN A 128 15.45 9.10 6.78
C ASN A 128 15.80 7.79 6.09
N THR A 129 16.82 7.11 6.63
CA THR A 129 17.22 5.78 6.17
C THR A 129 16.39 4.74 6.92
N PRO A 130 15.70 3.81 6.22
CA PRO A 130 14.90 2.79 6.87
C PRO A 130 15.79 1.78 7.60
N ILE A 131 15.37 1.37 8.77
CA ILE A 131 15.83 0.15 9.42
C ILE A 131 15.10 -1.00 8.74
N THR A 132 15.82 -2.02 8.28
CA THR A 132 15.24 -3.06 7.43
C THR A 132 15.43 -4.46 7.98
N GLY A 133 14.50 -5.35 7.61
CA GLY A 133 14.60 -6.79 7.68
C GLY A 133 14.16 -7.43 6.37
N GLN A 134 13.96 -8.75 6.36
CA GLN A 134 13.54 -9.50 5.19
C GLN A 134 12.43 -10.51 5.55
N ILE A 135 11.66 -10.88 4.54
CA ILE A 135 10.66 -11.95 4.63
C ILE A 135 11.17 -13.14 3.83
N GLN A 136 11.16 -14.32 4.43
CA GLN A 136 11.49 -15.59 3.79
C GLN A 136 10.26 -16.51 3.78
N ILE A 137 9.85 -16.95 2.59
CA ILE A 137 8.78 -17.93 2.42
C ILE A 137 9.40 -19.28 2.14
N VAL A 138 8.86 -20.31 2.82
CA VAL A 138 9.14 -21.71 2.55
C VAL A 138 7.89 -22.33 1.93
N LYS A 139 7.94 -22.73 0.68
CA LYS A 139 6.81 -23.31 -0.07
C LYS A 139 7.00 -24.80 -0.29
N THR A 140 6.02 -25.60 0.15
CA THR A 140 6.06 -27.06 0.02
C THR A 140 4.71 -27.62 -0.46
N SER A 141 4.75 -28.85 -0.98
CA SER A 141 3.55 -29.59 -1.36
C SER A 141 2.75 -30.02 -0.12
N ALA A 142 1.44 -29.79 -0.11
CA ALA A 142 0.55 -30.22 0.96
C ALA A 142 0.24 -31.71 0.91
N ASP A 143 0.36 -32.34 -0.27
CA ASP A 143 -0.03 -33.71 -0.54
C ASP A 143 0.92 -34.36 -1.57
N TYR A 144 0.67 -35.63 -1.87
CA TYR A 144 1.35 -36.32 -2.99
C TYR A 144 0.81 -35.77 -4.32
N ASN A 145 1.68 -35.24 -5.15
CA ASN A 145 1.33 -34.75 -6.46
C ASN A 145 1.49 -35.85 -7.52
N SER A 146 0.37 -36.40 -7.99
CA SER A 146 0.37 -37.48 -8.99
C SER A 146 0.82 -37.03 -10.39
N MET A 147 0.83 -35.73 -10.67
CA MET A 147 1.23 -35.19 -11.99
C MET A 147 2.75 -35.19 -12.18
N ASN A 148 3.53 -35.00 -11.11
CA ASN A 148 4.99 -34.96 -11.16
C ASN A 148 5.68 -35.99 -10.25
N GLY A 149 4.93 -36.76 -9.48
CA GLY A 149 5.44 -37.78 -8.59
C GLY A 149 6.03 -37.28 -7.27
N TRP A 150 5.79 -36.02 -6.92
CA TRP A 150 6.39 -35.43 -5.71
C TRP A 150 5.57 -35.74 -4.45
N PRO A 151 6.21 -36.25 -3.38
CA PRO A 151 5.54 -36.48 -2.11
C PRO A 151 5.18 -35.19 -1.39
N ALA A 152 4.26 -35.30 -0.40
CA ALA A 152 3.99 -34.23 0.53
C ALA A 152 5.27 -33.71 1.19
N GLY A 153 5.36 -32.41 1.43
CA GLY A 153 6.54 -31.74 2.00
C GLY A 153 7.64 -31.43 0.99
N THR A 154 7.53 -31.89 -0.27
CA THR A 154 8.52 -31.53 -1.32
C THR A 154 8.51 -30.02 -1.56
N PRO A 155 9.69 -29.37 -1.60
CA PRO A 155 9.81 -27.96 -1.96
C PRO A 155 9.21 -27.64 -3.33
N ILE A 156 8.43 -26.57 -3.43
CA ILE A 156 7.79 -26.13 -4.69
C ILE A 156 8.51 -24.91 -5.25
N PRO A 157 9.25 -25.02 -6.37
CA PRO A 157 9.84 -23.90 -7.07
C PRO A 157 8.82 -23.15 -7.92
N ASN A 158 9.22 -21.93 -8.36
CA ASN A 158 8.48 -21.12 -9.34
C ASN A 158 7.11 -20.59 -8.87
N THR A 159 6.75 -20.71 -7.61
CA THR A 159 5.60 -20.02 -7.02
C THR A 159 5.93 -18.54 -6.86
N VAL A 160 5.01 -17.65 -7.24
CA VAL A 160 5.20 -16.20 -7.16
C VAL A 160 4.29 -15.62 -6.07
N PHE A 161 4.87 -14.75 -5.27
CA PHE A 161 4.18 -14.03 -4.19
C PHE A 161 4.32 -12.53 -4.38
N GLU A 162 3.27 -11.81 -4.09
CA GLU A 162 3.23 -10.36 -3.96
C GLU A 162 3.22 -9.97 -2.50
N VAL A 163 4.13 -9.07 -2.13
CA VAL A 163 4.28 -8.55 -0.77
C VAL A 163 3.74 -7.13 -0.73
N TYR A 164 2.77 -6.89 0.12
CA TYR A 164 2.12 -5.59 0.30
C TYR A 164 2.41 -5.04 1.69
N ASN A 165 2.62 -3.74 1.79
CA ASN A 165 2.55 -3.06 3.10
C ASN A 165 1.09 -3.15 3.61
N ALA A 166 0.87 -3.73 4.80
CA ALA A 166 -0.48 -4.00 5.30
C ALA A 166 -1.29 -2.73 5.60
N ARG A 167 -0.63 -1.63 5.98
CA ARG A 167 -1.28 -0.36 6.27
C ARG A 167 -1.74 0.38 5.02
N THR A 168 -0.87 0.48 4.01
CA THR A 168 -1.12 1.27 2.79
C THR A 168 -1.72 0.44 1.66
N ASN A 169 -1.73 -0.90 1.80
CA ASN A 169 -2.08 -1.87 0.77
C ASN A 169 -1.28 -1.71 -0.54
N ARG A 170 -0.09 -1.12 -0.46
CA ARG A 170 0.79 -0.90 -1.60
C ARG A 170 1.70 -2.10 -1.82
N LEU A 171 1.85 -2.53 -3.08
CA LEU A 171 2.81 -3.56 -3.49
C LEU A 171 4.24 -3.03 -3.27
N VAL A 172 5.03 -3.74 -2.46
CA VAL A 172 6.40 -3.36 -2.13
C VAL A 172 7.45 -4.31 -2.71
N ASP A 173 7.07 -5.57 -2.95
CA ASP A 173 7.97 -6.55 -3.57
C ASP A 173 7.18 -7.66 -4.28
N THR A 174 7.83 -8.33 -5.24
CA THR A 174 7.35 -9.56 -5.89
C THR A 174 8.47 -10.57 -5.85
N ILE A 175 8.23 -11.68 -5.16
CA ILE A 175 9.25 -12.71 -4.91
C ILE A 175 8.82 -14.06 -5.48
N LYS A 176 9.80 -14.87 -5.86
CA LYS A 176 9.58 -16.15 -6.50
C LYS A 176 10.40 -17.24 -5.81
N THR A 177 9.81 -18.41 -5.59
CA THR A 177 10.51 -19.54 -4.98
C THR A 177 11.57 -20.14 -5.91
N ASP A 178 12.72 -20.43 -5.33
CA ASP A 178 13.84 -21.11 -5.95
C ASP A 178 13.62 -22.65 -5.98
N LYS A 179 14.63 -23.41 -6.44
CA LYS A 179 14.62 -24.87 -6.45
C LYS A 179 14.42 -25.54 -5.10
N ASN A 180 14.69 -24.82 -4.01
CA ASN A 180 14.50 -25.31 -2.64
C ASN A 180 13.15 -24.87 -2.04
N GLY A 181 12.25 -24.30 -2.86
CA GLY A 181 10.99 -23.75 -2.40
C GLY A 181 11.11 -22.48 -1.56
N LEU A 182 12.25 -21.78 -1.63
CA LEU A 182 12.54 -20.57 -0.87
C LEU A 182 12.35 -19.32 -1.71
N ALA A 183 11.63 -18.34 -1.18
CA ALA A 183 11.56 -16.99 -1.71
C ALA A 183 11.95 -16.00 -0.62
N VAL A 184 12.82 -15.04 -0.95
CA VAL A 184 13.29 -14.03 0.01
C VAL A 184 13.04 -12.64 -0.58
N SER A 185 12.49 -11.74 0.23
CA SER A 185 12.27 -10.35 -0.18
C SER A 185 13.58 -9.57 -0.24
N LYS A 186 13.56 -8.45 -0.98
CA LYS A 186 14.55 -7.39 -0.76
C LYS A 186 14.47 -6.91 0.70
N PRO A 187 15.45 -6.13 1.20
CA PRO A 187 15.32 -5.44 2.49
C PRO A 187 14.06 -4.56 2.50
N LEU A 188 13.22 -4.73 3.51
CA LEU A 188 11.97 -4.00 3.71
C LEU A 188 12.01 -3.26 5.04
N PRO A 189 11.44 -2.04 5.14
CA PRO A 189 11.31 -1.30 6.40
C PRO A 189 10.61 -2.09 7.50
N LEU A 190 10.77 -1.66 8.76
CA LEU A 190 10.02 -2.22 9.88
C LEU A 190 8.54 -1.89 9.68
N ALA A 191 7.71 -2.90 9.52
CA ALA A 191 6.27 -2.77 9.32
C ALA A 191 5.58 -4.13 9.31
N ARG A 192 4.24 -4.11 9.31
CA ARG A 192 3.41 -5.27 9.02
C ARG A 192 3.19 -5.40 7.51
N TYR A 193 3.32 -6.63 7.01
CA TYR A 193 3.20 -6.96 5.59
C TYR A 193 2.16 -8.04 5.36
N LYS A 194 1.44 -7.92 4.26
CA LYS A 194 0.49 -8.92 3.75
C LYS A 194 1.13 -9.59 2.52
N ILE A 195 1.17 -10.91 2.52
CA ILE A 195 1.74 -11.74 1.46
C ILE A 195 0.62 -12.54 0.80
N VAL A 196 0.55 -12.48 -0.53
CA VAL A 196 -0.47 -13.18 -1.32
C VAL A 196 0.22 -13.96 -2.42
N GLU A 197 -0.16 -15.22 -2.59
CA GLU A 197 0.28 -15.98 -3.76
C GLU A 197 -0.42 -15.45 -5.02
N SER A 198 0.35 -14.94 -5.97
CA SER A 198 -0.17 -14.40 -7.23
C SER A 198 -0.11 -15.38 -8.39
N LYS A 199 0.81 -16.37 -8.31
CA LYS A 199 0.95 -17.44 -9.31
C LYS A 199 1.42 -18.73 -8.66
N ALA A 200 0.62 -19.79 -8.76
CA ALA A 200 1.03 -21.13 -8.37
C ALA A 200 2.08 -21.70 -9.33
N ALA A 201 2.85 -22.65 -8.83
CA ALA A 201 3.70 -23.50 -9.68
C ALA A 201 2.84 -24.45 -10.53
N GLU A 202 3.44 -24.96 -11.59
CA GLU A 202 2.82 -25.98 -12.45
C GLU A 202 2.36 -27.20 -11.64
N PHE A 203 1.16 -27.72 -11.94
CA PHE A 203 0.50 -28.84 -11.24
C PHE A 203 0.05 -28.57 -9.82
N TYR A 204 0.00 -27.30 -9.38
CA TYR A 204 -0.51 -26.89 -8.07
C TYR A 204 -1.64 -25.90 -8.18
N GLY A 205 -2.61 -26.00 -7.26
CA GLY A 205 -3.70 -25.05 -7.14
C GLY A 205 -3.21 -23.73 -6.51
N LEU A 206 -3.69 -22.61 -7.05
CA LEU A 206 -3.42 -21.28 -6.50
C LEU A 206 -4.17 -21.07 -5.17
N ASP A 207 -3.44 -20.73 -4.12
CA ASP A 207 -4.02 -20.31 -2.83
C ASP A 207 -3.82 -18.81 -2.63
N LYS A 208 -4.90 -18.05 -2.80
CA LYS A 208 -4.90 -16.59 -2.61
C LYS A 208 -5.12 -16.14 -1.17
N THR A 209 -5.19 -17.07 -0.24
CA THR A 209 -5.34 -16.73 1.19
C THR A 209 -4.14 -15.90 1.64
N PRO A 210 -4.35 -14.66 2.08
CA PRO A 210 -3.23 -13.82 2.51
C PRO A 210 -2.69 -14.30 3.85
N ILE A 211 -1.38 -14.17 4.03
CA ILE A 211 -0.73 -14.26 5.35
C ILE A 211 -0.18 -12.91 5.75
N GLU A 212 -0.18 -12.61 7.03
CA GLU A 212 0.43 -11.41 7.58
C GLU A 212 1.66 -11.75 8.40
N VAL A 213 2.69 -10.92 8.25
CA VAL A 213 3.95 -11.01 8.99
C VAL A 213 4.39 -9.62 9.41
N GLU A 214 5.21 -9.52 10.45
CA GLU A 214 5.73 -8.25 10.94
C GLU A 214 7.25 -8.30 11.04
N ILE A 215 7.90 -7.27 10.48
CA ILE A 215 9.33 -7.02 10.65
C ILE A 215 9.46 -6.00 11.79
N GLU A 216 10.03 -6.42 12.92
CA GLU A 216 10.03 -5.64 14.17
C GLU A 216 11.40 -5.04 14.49
N HIS A 217 12.50 -5.60 13.95
CA HIS A 217 13.85 -5.12 14.28
C HIS A 217 14.85 -5.29 13.12
N ALA A 218 15.96 -4.56 13.24
CA ALA A 218 17.02 -4.55 12.24
C ALA A 218 17.56 -5.96 11.94
N GLY A 219 17.68 -6.29 10.67
CA GLY A 219 18.26 -7.55 10.19
C GLY A 219 17.41 -8.78 10.45
N GLN A 220 16.16 -8.64 10.96
CA GLN A 220 15.25 -9.76 11.16
C GLN A 220 14.93 -10.45 9.83
N ILE A 221 14.92 -11.78 9.84
CA ILE A 221 14.39 -12.60 8.76
C ILE A 221 13.13 -13.31 9.27
N VAL A 222 11.97 -12.77 8.90
CA VAL A 222 10.68 -13.36 9.26
C VAL A 222 10.40 -14.52 8.33
N LYS A 223 10.21 -15.73 8.89
CA LYS A 223 9.94 -16.95 8.13
C LYS A 223 8.46 -17.27 8.12
N ALA A 224 7.92 -17.53 6.92
CA ALA A 224 6.56 -17.99 6.71
C ALA A 224 6.56 -19.31 5.93
N ALA A 225 5.82 -20.31 6.42
CA ALA A 225 5.64 -21.58 5.72
C ALA A 225 4.27 -21.59 5.03
N MET A 226 4.25 -21.96 3.77
CA MET A 226 3.03 -22.09 2.97
C MET A 226 3.02 -23.38 2.18
N THR A 227 1.84 -23.95 1.98
CA THR A 227 1.67 -25.17 1.19
C THR A 227 0.69 -24.95 0.05
N ASN A 228 0.82 -25.70 -1.05
CA ASN A 228 -0.24 -25.82 -2.05
C ASN A 228 -0.68 -27.26 -2.21
N LYS A 229 -1.98 -27.44 -2.47
CA LYS A 229 -2.53 -28.72 -2.89
C LYS A 229 -2.20 -28.97 -4.36
N SER A 230 -1.91 -30.23 -4.69
CA SER A 230 -1.70 -30.64 -6.06
C SER A 230 -2.99 -30.54 -6.89
N LEU A 231 -2.83 -30.29 -8.18
CA LEU A 231 -3.89 -30.53 -9.16
C LEU A 231 -3.88 -32.02 -9.50
N TYR A 232 -5.05 -32.59 -9.72
CA TYR A 232 -5.19 -33.95 -10.21
C TYR A 232 -6.26 -33.99 -11.30
N THR A 233 -6.11 -34.99 -12.19
CA THR A 233 -7.09 -35.29 -13.22
C THR A 233 -7.78 -36.60 -12.88
N ASN A 234 -9.10 -36.60 -12.91
CA ASN A 234 -9.93 -37.77 -12.68
C ASN A 234 -11.21 -37.65 -13.49
N VAL A 235 -11.43 -38.63 -14.36
CA VAL A 235 -12.65 -38.72 -15.16
C VAL A 235 -13.30 -40.06 -14.90
N SER A 236 -14.56 -40.07 -14.59
CA SER A 236 -15.36 -41.29 -14.50
C SER A 236 -16.29 -41.40 -15.69
N ILE A 237 -16.50 -42.60 -16.12
CA ILE A 237 -17.47 -43.00 -17.15
C ILE A 237 -18.11 -44.34 -16.80
N LYS A 238 -19.40 -44.42 -16.98
CA LYS A 238 -20.14 -45.65 -16.76
C LYS A 238 -20.53 -46.25 -18.12
N LYS A 239 -20.04 -47.46 -18.40
CA LYS A 239 -20.44 -48.27 -19.55
C LYS A 239 -21.48 -49.28 -19.09
N THR A 240 -22.61 -49.36 -19.76
CA THR A 240 -23.67 -50.36 -19.54
C THR A 240 -24.05 -50.99 -20.88
N GLY A 241 -24.42 -52.25 -20.87
CA GLY A 241 -24.79 -52.99 -22.08
C GLY A 241 -25.20 -54.42 -21.75
N TYR A 242 -25.30 -55.23 -22.76
CA TYR A 242 -25.63 -56.64 -22.61
C TYR A 242 -24.43 -57.42 -22.06
N VAL A 243 -24.65 -58.33 -21.10
CA VAL A 243 -23.62 -59.19 -20.52
C VAL A 243 -23.32 -60.39 -21.44
N GLU A 244 -24.37 -60.90 -22.10
CA GLU A 244 -24.27 -62.04 -23.02
C GLU A 244 -25.02 -61.68 -24.31
N VAL A 245 -24.44 -62.08 -25.46
CA VAL A 245 -25.02 -61.91 -26.80
C VAL A 245 -24.71 -63.13 -27.68
N MET A 246 -25.62 -63.45 -28.61
CA MET A 246 -25.39 -64.51 -29.58
C MET A 246 -24.50 -64.01 -30.75
N PRO A 247 -23.72 -64.86 -31.38
CA PRO A 247 -22.95 -64.53 -32.57
C PRO A 247 -23.84 -63.92 -33.66
N GLY A 248 -23.40 -62.76 -34.20
CA GLY A 248 -24.12 -61.98 -35.24
C GLY A 248 -25.13 -61.01 -34.66
N GLN A 249 -25.37 -60.96 -33.38
CA GLN A 249 -26.31 -60.02 -32.75
C GLN A 249 -25.62 -58.64 -32.60
N LEU A 250 -26.36 -57.56 -32.93
CA LEU A 250 -25.90 -56.18 -32.69
C LEU A 250 -25.95 -55.90 -31.19
N VAL A 251 -24.78 -55.48 -30.68
CA VAL A 251 -24.61 -55.09 -29.27
C VAL A 251 -24.66 -53.56 -29.14
N ARG A 252 -25.51 -53.11 -28.22
CA ARG A 252 -25.62 -51.69 -27.92
C ARG A 252 -25.06 -51.44 -26.54
N TYR A 253 -24.10 -50.53 -26.45
CA TYR A 253 -23.53 -50.03 -25.18
C TYR A 253 -23.98 -48.60 -24.95
N ASN A 254 -24.30 -48.26 -23.72
CA ASN A 254 -24.55 -46.90 -23.27
C ASN A 254 -23.35 -46.45 -22.44
N PHE A 255 -22.83 -45.26 -22.76
CA PHE A 255 -21.87 -44.55 -21.98
C PHE A 255 -22.62 -43.43 -21.27
N ALA A 256 -22.65 -43.48 -19.94
CA ALA A 256 -23.41 -42.52 -19.13
C ALA A 256 -22.54 -42.05 -17.95
N ASP A 257 -23.07 -41.08 -17.21
CA ASP A 257 -22.42 -40.53 -16.01
C ASP A 257 -20.96 -40.12 -16.26
N ILE A 258 -20.71 -39.47 -17.41
CA ILE A 258 -19.40 -38.92 -17.70
C ILE A 258 -19.21 -37.70 -16.83
N ALA A 259 -18.26 -37.77 -15.90
CA ALA A 259 -17.99 -36.67 -14.97
C ALA A 259 -16.51 -36.35 -14.93
N ASN A 260 -16.19 -35.07 -14.99
CA ASN A 260 -14.87 -34.57 -14.66
C ASN A 260 -14.80 -34.31 -13.14
N ASN A 261 -14.13 -35.20 -12.42
CA ASN A 261 -13.88 -35.10 -10.98
C ASN A 261 -12.49 -34.51 -10.68
N SER A 262 -11.84 -33.92 -11.70
CA SER A 262 -10.53 -33.28 -11.58
C SER A 262 -10.61 -32.00 -10.78
N THR A 263 -9.52 -31.58 -10.20
CA THR A 263 -9.35 -30.24 -9.60
C THR A 263 -9.02 -29.17 -10.64
N THR A 264 -8.92 -29.55 -11.90
CA THR A 264 -8.62 -28.64 -13.04
C THR A 264 -9.55 -28.92 -14.21
N ALA A 265 -9.71 -27.92 -15.09
CA ALA A 265 -10.39 -28.09 -16.36
C ALA A 265 -9.61 -29.06 -17.28
N LEU A 266 -10.31 -29.85 -18.05
CA LEU A 266 -9.72 -30.71 -19.07
C LEU A 266 -9.98 -30.08 -20.42
N GLU A 267 -8.93 -29.88 -21.23
CA GLU A 267 -9.04 -29.34 -22.58
C GLU A 267 -9.52 -30.40 -23.58
N SER A 268 -9.19 -31.66 -23.35
CA SER A 268 -9.64 -32.79 -24.17
C SER A 268 -9.81 -34.06 -23.36
N PHE A 269 -10.74 -34.87 -23.75
CA PHE A 269 -10.99 -36.18 -23.14
C PHE A 269 -11.40 -37.17 -24.23
N TYR A 270 -10.78 -38.34 -24.24
CA TYR A 270 -11.20 -39.47 -25.08
C TYR A 270 -11.04 -40.78 -24.32
N TRP A 271 -11.86 -41.75 -24.67
CA TRP A 271 -11.71 -43.12 -24.18
C TRP A 271 -11.57 -44.08 -25.35
N ARG A 272 -11.01 -45.22 -25.03
CA ARG A 272 -10.89 -46.33 -25.96
C ARG A 272 -11.57 -47.54 -25.32
N ASP A 273 -12.39 -48.26 -26.12
CA ASP A 273 -13.05 -49.52 -25.76
C ASP A 273 -12.22 -50.69 -26.14
#